data_af1d4f727e645b5931c9161555d97400
#
_entry.id   af1d4f727e645b5931c9161555d97400
#
_cell.length_a   1.000
_cell.length_b   1.000
_cell.length_c   1.000
_cell.angle_alpha   90.00
_cell.angle_beta   90.00
_cell.angle_gamma   90.00
#
_symmetry.space_group_name_H-M   'P 1'
#
loop_
_entity.id
_entity.type
_entity.pdbx_description
1 polymer ?
#
loop_
_entity_poly.entity_id
_entity_poly.type
_entity_poly.pdbx_seq_one_letter_code
_entity_poly.pdbx_strand_id
1 'polypeptide(L)'
;MAILDIILLLCFVPAIVGGITKGLVKEVVDLAAVLLAAWAAFKFSVPVADWMGGFFTLDPAVLKVIAFVLIAVAVALILNVFSALITKALDAISLGFLNRLLGLVFAIAKTAFLVGLFILLIETLNSSLHLIKPEVTEGSVVYQTLRDLANAIFPILKTFITGGTDPAIAHV
;
A
#
# COMPACT_ATOMS: atom_id res chain seq x y z
N MET A 1 12.19 0.30 -24.95
CA MET A 1 11.81 0.16 -23.53
C MET A 1 12.81 0.96 -22.71
N ALA A 2 12.36 1.90 -21.94
CA ALA A 2 13.22 2.64 -21.03
C ALA A 2 13.67 1.73 -19.88
N ILE A 3 14.83 1.99 -19.29
CA ILE A 3 15.31 1.26 -18.09
C ILE A 3 14.26 1.32 -16.99
N LEU A 4 13.52 2.42 -16.91
CA LEU A 4 12.41 2.62 -15.98
C LEU A 4 11.28 1.60 -16.17
N ASP A 5 10.94 1.24 -17.42
CA ASP A 5 9.93 0.20 -17.71
C ASP A 5 10.33 -1.14 -17.09
N ILE A 6 11.60 -1.52 -17.20
CA ILE A 6 12.13 -2.77 -16.67
C ILE A 6 12.04 -2.78 -15.13
N ILE A 7 12.42 -1.67 -14.48
CA ILE A 7 12.35 -1.53 -13.03
C ILE A 7 10.90 -1.63 -12.55
N LEU A 8 9.98 -0.92 -13.22
CA LEU A 8 8.56 -0.96 -12.88
C LEU A 8 7.97 -2.35 -13.09
N LEU A 9 8.28 -3.02 -14.19
CA LEU A 9 7.84 -4.40 -14.44
C LEU A 9 8.38 -5.39 -13.42
N LEU A 10 9.63 -5.22 -12.97
CA LEU A 10 10.21 -6.04 -11.90
C LEU A 10 9.43 -5.90 -10.59
N CYS A 11 8.80 -4.76 -10.30
CA CYS A 11 7.93 -4.61 -9.13
C CYS A 11 6.67 -5.48 -9.20
N PHE A 12 6.22 -5.88 -10.40
CA PHE A 12 5.07 -6.76 -10.58
C PHE A 12 5.40 -8.25 -10.40
N VAL A 13 6.67 -8.64 -10.56
CA VAL A 13 7.07 -10.05 -10.43
C VAL A 13 6.69 -10.64 -9.05
N PRO A 14 7.07 -10.03 -7.91
CA PRO A 14 6.67 -10.55 -6.60
C PRO A 14 5.14 -10.51 -6.39
N ALA A 15 4.44 -9.54 -7.00
CA ALA A 15 2.99 -9.47 -6.93
C ALA A 15 2.32 -10.62 -7.68
N ILE A 16 2.79 -10.95 -8.89
CA ILE A 16 2.30 -12.08 -9.70
C ILE A 16 2.52 -13.40 -8.95
N VAL A 17 3.75 -13.62 -8.49
CA VAL A 17 4.09 -14.83 -7.73
C VAL A 17 3.25 -14.92 -6.45
N GLY A 18 3.13 -13.81 -5.70
CA GLY A 18 2.32 -13.74 -4.48
C GLY A 18 0.85 -14.00 -4.75
N GLY A 19 0.25 -13.38 -5.76
CA GLY A 19 -1.15 -13.55 -6.13
C GLY A 19 -1.52 -14.98 -6.48
N ILE A 20 -0.67 -15.65 -7.29
CA ILE A 20 -0.88 -17.06 -7.67
C ILE A 20 -0.70 -18.01 -6.48
N THR A 21 0.30 -17.76 -5.64
CA THR A 21 0.64 -18.67 -4.53
C THR A 21 -0.27 -18.48 -3.32
N LYS A 22 -0.62 -17.23 -3.01
CA LYS A 22 -1.41 -16.88 -1.81
C LYS A 22 -2.92 -16.90 -2.05
N GLY A 23 -3.34 -16.55 -3.27
CA GLY A 23 -4.75 -16.38 -3.62
C GLY A 23 -5.37 -15.07 -3.14
N LEU A 24 -6.60 -14.79 -3.63
CA LEU A 24 -7.34 -13.54 -3.38
C LEU A 24 -7.52 -13.26 -1.89
N VAL A 25 -8.01 -14.26 -1.15
CA VAL A 25 -8.39 -14.03 0.24
C VAL A 25 -7.19 -13.61 1.07
N LYS A 26 -6.04 -14.27 0.88
CA LYS A 26 -4.82 -13.87 1.57
C LYS A 26 -4.33 -12.49 1.14
N GLU A 27 -4.39 -12.14 -0.13
CA GLU A 27 -4.01 -10.82 -0.63
C GLU A 27 -4.89 -9.69 -0.05
N VAL A 28 -6.21 -9.94 0.08
CA VAL A 28 -7.14 -8.99 0.71
C VAL A 28 -6.86 -8.85 2.21
N VAL A 29 -6.63 -9.97 2.89
CA VAL A 29 -6.31 -9.93 4.33
C VAL A 29 -4.96 -9.27 4.58
N ASP A 30 -3.94 -9.54 3.76
CA ASP A 30 -2.63 -8.89 3.86
C ASP A 30 -2.75 -7.36 3.66
N LEU A 31 -3.59 -6.91 2.70
CA LEU A 31 -3.86 -5.48 2.51
C LEU A 31 -4.60 -4.86 3.70
N ALA A 32 -5.66 -5.53 4.18
CA ALA A 32 -6.40 -5.08 5.36
C ALA A 32 -5.49 -5.04 6.60
N ALA A 33 -4.56 -5.99 6.74
CA ALA A 33 -3.59 -6.04 7.82
C ALA A 33 -2.68 -4.81 7.83
N VAL A 34 -2.17 -4.39 6.67
CA VAL A 34 -1.34 -3.18 6.55
C VAL A 34 -2.12 -1.93 6.95
N LEU A 35 -3.37 -1.80 6.48
CA LEU A 35 -4.22 -0.66 6.81
C LEU A 35 -4.56 -0.62 8.30
N LEU A 36 -4.92 -1.76 8.90
CA LEU A 36 -5.22 -1.88 10.33
C LEU A 36 -3.98 -1.64 11.19
N ALA A 37 -2.82 -2.14 10.76
CA ALA A 37 -1.56 -1.92 11.47
C ALA A 37 -1.18 -0.43 11.47
N ALA A 38 -1.31 0.24 10.33
CA ALA A 38 -1.07 1.67 10.22
C ALA A 38 -2.05 2.46 11.10
N TRP A 39 -3.35 2.16 11.01
CA TRP A 39 -4.37 2.82 11.83
C TRP A 39 -4.12 2.63 13.33
N ALA A 40 -3.83 1.39 13.77
CA ALA A 40 -3.51 1.11 15.16
C ALA A 40 -2.25 1.83 15.62
N ALA A 41 -1.20 1.85 14.78
CA ALA A 41 0.03 2.56 15.09
C ALA A 41 -0.19 4.07 15.24
N PHE A 42 -0.98 4.69 14.36
CA PHE A 42 -1.34 6.12 14.49
C PHE A 42 -2.15 6.39 15.76
N LYS A 43 -3.13 5.52 16.07
CA LYS A 43 -4.02 5.73 17.22
C LYS A 43 -3.32 5.50 18.56
N PHE A 44 -2.46 4.51 18.65
CA PHE A 44 -1.86 4.06 19.91
C PHE A 44 -0.41 4.48 20.11
N SER A 45 0.25 5.10 19.14
CA SER A 45 1.66 5.52 19.26
C SER A 45 1.90 6.51 20.41
N VAL A 46 0.97 7.46 20.64
CA VAL A 46 1.11 8.46 21.69
C VAL A 46 0.98 7.83 23.07
N PRO A 47 -0.12 7.13 23.43
CA PRO A 47 -0.24 6.53 24.75
C PRO A 47 0.84 5.48 25.05
N VAL A 48 1.33 4.75 24.04
CA VAL A 48 2.43 3.80 24.23
C VAL A 48 3.76 4.52 24.42
N ALA A 49 4.02 5.60 23.68
CA ALA A 49 5.21 6.42 23.86
C ALA A 49 5.25 7.06 25.26
N ASP A 50 4.12 7.58 25.76
CA ASP A 50 4.01 8.13 27.09
C ASP A 50 4.28 7.09 28.17
N TRP A 51 3.74 5.88 28.01
CA TRP A 51 4.01 4.76 28.89
C TRP A 51 5.49 4.36 28.87
N MET A 52 6.13 4.31 27.69
CA MET A 52 7.56 4.05 27.53
C MET A 52 8.44 5.12 28.15
N GLY A 53 8.02 6.39 28.15
CA GLY A 53 8.72 7.52 28.77
C GLY A 53 8.90 7.38 30.28
N GLY A 54 8.09 6.53 30.94
CA GLY A 54 8.28 6.17 32.34
C GLY A 54 9.48 5.25 32.60
N PHE A 55 9.97 4.58 31.57
CA PHE A 55 11.10 3.61 31.66
C PHE A 55 12.36 4.08 30.92
N PHE A 56 12.21 4.94 29.91
CA PHE A 56 13.30 5.36 29.03
C PHE A 56 13.43 6.88 29.03
N THR A 57 14.62 7.38 29.26
CA THR A 57 14.95 8.83 29.21
C THR A 57 15.36 9.25 27.79
N LEU A 58 14.49 8.98 26.79
CA LEU A 58 14.70 9.36 25.40
C LEU A 58 13.79 10.56 25.05
N ASP A 59 14.16 11.23 23.95
CA ASP A 59 13.33 12.31 23.40
C ASP A 59 11.92 11.82 23.10
N PRO A 60 10.84 12.55 23.48
CA PRO A 60 9.45 12.14 23.23
C PRO A 60 9.13 11.86 21.75
N ALA A 61 9.77 12.57 20.82
CA ALA A 61 9.58 12.31 19.40
C ALA A 61 10.17 10.95 18.98
N VAL A 62 11.34 10.59 19.54
CA VAL A 62 11.97 9.28 19.29
C VAL A 62 11.13 8.15 19.88
N LEU A 63 10.62 8.32 21.11
CA LEU A 63 9.72 7.34 21.74
C LEU A 63 8.45 7.12 20.94
N LYS A 64 7.87 8.18 20.36
CA LYS A 64 6.69 8.09 19.52
C LYS A 64 6.96 7.31 18.22
N VAL A 65 8.12 7.51 17.58
CA VAL A 65 8.50 6.74 16.39
C VAL A 65 8.72 5.26 16.74
N ILE A 66 9.40 4.98 17.84
CA ILE A 66 9.63 3.60 18.31
C ILE A 66 8.29 2.92 18.62
N ALA A 67 7.41 3.59 19.37
CA ALA A 67 6.08 3.08 19.69
C ALA A 67 5.26 2.79 18.42
N PHE A 68 5.29 3.72 17.45
CA PHE A 68 4.63 3.54 16.15
C PHE A 68 5.10 2.28 15.43
N VAL A 69 6.42 2.09 15.30
CA VAL A 69 7.00 0.94 14.63
C VAL A 69 6.67 -0.35 15.39
N LEU A 70 6.79 -0.37 16.72
CA LEU A 70 6.47 -1.55 17.54
C LEU A 70 5.02 -1.96 17.38
N ILE A 71 4.07 -1.02 17.43
CA ILE A 71 2.65 -1.31 17.27
C ILE A 71 2.37 -1.82 15.85
N ALA A 72 2.92 -1.15 14.82
CA ALA A 72 2.73 -1.55 13.44
C ALA A 72 3.22 -2.99 13.21
N VAL A 73 4.41 -3.34 13.70
CA VAL A 73 4.97 -4.69 13.59
C VAL A 73 4.16 -5.71 14.38
N ALA A 74 3.78 -5.39 15.62
CA ALA A 74 3.00 -6.31 16.47
C ALA A 74 1.64 -6.64 15.83
N VAL A 75 0.91 -5.61 15.36
CA VAL A 75 -0.39 -5.79 14.70
C VAL A 75 -0.23 -6.56 13.39
N ALA A 76 0.78 -6.22 12.57
CA ALA A 76 1.05 -6.92 11.32
C ALA A 76 1.36 -8.42 11.56
N LEU A 77 2.14 -8.76 12.59
CA LEU A 77 2.45 -10.15 12.94
C LEU A 77 1.19 -10.92 13.38
N ILE A 78 0.37 -10.33 14.25
CA ILE A 78 -0.89 -10.93 14.70
C ILE A 78 -1.80 -11.21 13.52
N LEU A 79 -2.02 -10.21 12.66
CA LEU A 79 -2.89 -10.34 11.50
C LEU A 79 -2.33 -11.33 10.45
N ASN A 80 -1.02 -11.46 10.34
CA ASN A 80 -0.38 -12.45 9.46
C ASN A 80 -0.65 -13.88 9.93
N VAL A 81 -0.64 -14.13 11.23
CA VAL A 81 -1.02 -15.44 11.80
C VAL A 81 -2.49 -15.76 11.50
N PHE A 82 -3.40 -14.80 11.69
CA PHE A 82 -4.82 -14.95 11.34
C PHE A 82 -5.00 -15.21 9.83
N SER A 83 -4.31 -14.47 8.98
CA SER A 83 -4.32 -14.67 7.54
C SER A 83 -3.91 -16.09 7.14
N ALA A 84 -2.87 -16.64 7.77
CA ALA A 84 -2.41 -17.99 7.51
C ALA A 84 -3.44 -19.06 7.90
N LEU A 85 -4.15 -18.86 9.01
CA LEU A 85 -5.22 -19.75 9.46
C LEU A 85 -6.41 -19.75 8.50
N ILE A 86 -6.86 -18.58 8.08
CA ILE A 86 -7.95 -18.42 7.12
C ILE A 86 -7.59 -19.08 5.78
N THR A 87 -6.38 -18.87 5.29
CA THR A 87 -5.92 -19.46 4.02
C THR A 87 -5.94 -20.99 4.08
N LYS A 88 -5.45 -21.59 5.16
CA LYS A 88 -5.50 -23.04 5.36
C LYS A 88 -6.94 -23.59 5.39
N ALA A 89 -7.86 -22.88 6.00
CA ALA A 89 -9.27 -23.27 6.00
C ALA A 89 -9.91 -23.22 4.61
N LEU A 90 -9.54 -22.23 3.79
CA LEU A 90 -10.04 -22.07 2.42
C LEU A 90 -9.44 -23.09 1.44
N ASP A 91 -8.18 -23.46 1.61
CA ASP A 91 -7.55 -24.51 0.79
C ASP A 91 -8.27 -25.86 0.98
N ALA A 92 -8.86 -26.11 2.15
CA ALA A 92 -9.63 -27.31 2.42
C ALA A 92 -10.97 -27.39 1.66
N ILE A 93 -11.51 -26.26 1.15
CA ILE A 93 -12.84 -26.18 0.50
C ILE A 93 -12.76 -26.29 -1.05
N SER A 94 -11.65 -26.73 -1.64
CA SER A 94 -11.47 -26.93 -3.10
C SER A 94 -11.66 -25.69 -4.03
N LEU A 95 -11.76 -24.50 -3.49
CA LEU A 95 -11.83 -23.26 -4.29
C LEU A 95 -10.46 -22.75 -4.76
N GLY A 96 -9.41 -23.58 -4.67
CA GLY A 96 -8.02 -23.19 -4.82
C GLY A 96 -7.67 -22.53 -6.16
N PHE A 97 -8.20 -23.02 -7.29
CA PHE A 97 -7.87 -22.47 -8.61
C PHE A 97 -8.47 -21.06 -8.81
N LEU A 98 -9.76 -20.91 -8.56
CA LEU A 98 -10.46 -19.62 -8.71
C LEU A 98 -9.91 -18.58 -7.75
N ASN A 99 -9.64 -18.96 -6.50
CA ASN A 99 -9.02 -18.10 -5.51
C ASN A 99 -7.62 -17.62 -5.95
N ARG A 100 -6.81 -18.49 -6.57
CA ARG A 100 -5.49 -18.13 -7.10
C ARG A 100 -5.56 -17.20 -8.31
N LEU A 101 -6.49 -17.47 -9.23
CA LEU A 101 -6.68 -16.64 -10.42
C LEU A 101 -7.15 -15.22 -10.02
N LEU A 102 -8.14 -15.13 -9.14
CA LEU A 102 -8.60 -13.85 -8.60
C LEU A 102 -7.51 -13.16 -7.77
N GLY A 103 -6.69 -13.93 -7.04
CA GLY A 103 -5.53 -13.43 -6.31
C GLY A 103 -4.50 -12.79 -7.21
N LEU A 104 -4.23 -13.39 -8.38
CA LEU A 104 -3.35 -12.81 -9.38
C LEU A 104 -3.86 -11.46 -9.89
N VAL A 105 -5.14 -11.40 -10.28
CA VAL A 105 -5.77 -10.15 -10.77
C VAL A 105 -5.72 -9.06 -9.70
N PHE A 106 -6.08 -9.41 -8.47
CA PHE A 106 -6.07 -8.49 -7.35
C PHE A 106 -4.65 -8.00 -7.00
N ALA A 107 -3.66 -8.90 -6.99
CA ALA A 107 -2.28 -8.55 -6.71
C ALA A 107 -1.70 -7.58 -7.76
N ILE A 108 -2.02 -7.80 -9.04
CA ILE A 108 -1.62 -6.89 -10.13
C ILE A 108 -2.30 -5.52 -9.94
N ALA A 109 -3.63 -5.50 -9.71
CA ALA A 109 -4.38 -4.25 -9.53
C ALA A 109 -3.88 -3.46 -8.30
N LYS A 110 -3.67 -4.14 -7.17
CA LYS A 110 -3.10 -3.54 -5.95
C LYS A 110 -1.71 -2.96 -6.21
N THR A 111 -0.84 -3.71 -6.89
CA THR A 111 0.53 -3.27 -7.17
C THR A 111 0.53 -2.08 -8.13
N ALA A 112 -0.28 -2.11 -9.19
CA ALA A 112 -0.44 -0.98 -10.10
C ALA A 112 -0.91 0.28 -9.36
N PHE A 113 -1.86 0.13 -8.45
CA PHE A 113 -2.35 1.24 -7.62
C PHE A 113 -1.26 1.79 -6.69
N LEU A 114 -0.53 0.93 -5.97
CA LEU A 114 0.52 1.36 -5.05
C LEU A 114 1.70 2.01 -5.79
N VAL A 115 2.12 1.43 -6.91
CA VAL A 115 3.19 2.01 -7.74
C VAL A 115 2.73 3.33 -8.34
N GLY A 116 1.47 3.43 -8.80
CA GLY A 116 0.89 4.67 -9.29
C GLY A 116 0.85 5.78 -8.22
N LEU A 117 0.43 5.45 -6.99
CA LEU A 117 0.50 6.39 -5.86
C LEU A 117 1.93 6.84 -5.57
N PHE A 118 2.89 5.91 -5.63
CA PHE A 118 4.30 6.23 -5.43
C PHE A 118 4.84 7.15 -6.53
N ILE A 119 4.41 6.94 -7.78
CA ILE A 119 4.73 7.84 -8.91
C ILE A 119 4.18 9.25 -8.63
N LEU A 120 2.91 9.40 -8.23
CA LEU A 120 2.32 10.70 -7.91
C LEU A 120 3.03 11.39 -6.75
N LEU A 121 3.44 10.63 -5.73
CA LEU A 121 4.23 11.16 -4.62
C LEU A 121 5.57 11.71 -5.11
N ILE A 122 6.28 10.94 -5.93
CA ILE A 122 7.56 11.37 -6.52
C ILE A 122 7.37 12.60 -7.41
N GLU A 123 6.33 12.65 -8.25
CA GLU A 123 6.04 13.83 -9.08
C GLU A 123 5.75 15.07 -8.23
N THR A 124 5.00 14.92 -7.15
CA THR A 124 4.73 16.02 -6.22
C THR A 124 6.02 16.54 -5.57
N LEU A 125 6.91 15.64 -5.18
CA LEU A 125 8.23 16.02 -4.65
C LEU A 125 9.14 16.60 -5.74
N ASN A 126 9.08 16.05 -6.94
CA ASN A 126 9.90 16.49 -8.07
C ASN A 126 9.53 17.89 -8.55
N SER A 127 8.26 18.31 -8.44
CA SER A 127 7.82 19.68 -8.73
C SER A 127 8.54 20.73 -7.87
N SER A 128 8.95 20.34 -6.66
CA SER A 128 9.65 21.22 -5.71
C SER A 128 11.17 21.04 -5.70
N LEU A 129 11.67 19.83 -5.96
CA LEU A 129 13.07 19.45 -5.76
C LEU A 129 13.84 19.15 -7.07
N HIS A 130 13.15 19.07 -8.21
CA HIS A 130 13.75 18.79 -9.54
C HIS A 130 14.70 17.58 -9.55
N LEU A 131 14.30 16.49 -8.88
CA LEU A 131 15.14 15.30 -8.67
C LEU A 131 15.24 14.41 -9.90
N ILE A 132 14.18 14.35 -10.71
CA ILE A 132 14.09 13.46 -11.88
C ILE A 132 13.98 14.30 -13.14
N LYS A 133 14.86 14.02 -14.10
CA LYS A 133 14.85 14.67 -15.42
C LYS A 133 13.65 14.17 -16.23
N PRO A 134 12.96 15.04 -16.97
CA PRO A 134 11.80 14.67 -17.80
C PRO A 134 12.11 13.57 -18.83
N GLU A 135 13.32 13.54 -19.35
CA GLU A 135 13.79 12.57 -20.35
C GLU A 135 13.68 11.12 -19.88
N VAL A 136 13.75 10.86 -18.56
CA VAL A 136 13.68 9.51 -17.98
C VAL A 136 12.24 9.02 -17.92
N THR A 137 11.27 9.92 -17.70
CA THR A 137 9.86 9.61 -17.54
C THR A 137 9.08 9.61 -18.85
N GLU A 138 9.45 10.50 -19.79
CA GLU A 138 8.78 10.62 -21.10
C GLU A 138 8.97 9.40 -21.99
N GLY A 139 10.08 8.67 -21.86
CA GLY A 139 10.38 7.46 -22.63
C GLY A 139 9.77 6.16 -22.09
N SER A 140 9.08 6.19 -20.95
CA SER A 140 8.53 5.00 -20.28
C SER A 140 7.02 4.91 -20.46
N VAL A 141 6.56 3.90 -21.22
CA VAL A 141 5.14 3.63 -21.46
C VAL A 141 4.47 3.13 -20.17
N VAL A 142 5.17 2.28 -19.41
CA VAL A 142 4.65 1.72 -18.14
C VAL A 142 4.45 2.83 -17.11
N TYR A 143 5.41 3.76 -17.01
CA TYR A 143 5.30 4.92 -16.12
C TYR A 143 4.07 5.78 -16.46
N GLN A 144 3.90 6.15 -17.73
CA GLN A 144 2.78 6.97 -18.17
C GLN A 144 1.44 6.28 -17.90
N THR A 145 1.33 4.98 -18.21
CA THR A 145 0.11 4.21 -17.97
C THR A 145 -0.25 4.15 -16.47
N LEU A 146 0.73 3.89 -15.61
CA LEU A 146 0.52 3.82 -14.16
C LEU A 146 0.19 5.20 -13.56
N ARG A 147 0.82 6.24 -14.07
CA ARG A 147 0.53 7.63 -13.70
C ARG A 147 -0.90 8.03 -14.08
N ASP A 148 -1.31 7.75 -15.32
CA ASP A 148 -2.65 8.07 -15.79
C ASP A 148 -3.72 7.30 -15.00
N LEU A 149 -3.48 6.03 -14.70
CA LEU A 149 -4.33 5.22 -13.84
C LEU A 149 -4.43 5.83 -12.43
N ALA A 150 -3.31 6.24 -11.85
CA ALA A 150 -3.29 6.85 -10.54
C ALA A 150 -4.01 8.21 -10.52
N ASN A 151 -3.82 9.04 -11.56
CA ASN A 151 -4.52 10.31 -11.72
C ASN A 151 -6.04 10.13 -11.90
N ALA A 152 -6.48 9.06 -12.53
CA ALA A 152 -7.91 8.75 -12.68
C ALA A 152 -8.54 8.29 -11.35
N ILE A 153 -7.78 7.55 -10.53
CA ILE A 153 -8.29 6.99 -9.26
C ILE A 153 -8.16 7.99 -8.11
N PHE A 154 -7.14 8.84 -8.10
CA PHE A 154 -6.86 9.77 -7.01
C PHE A 154 -8.02 10.72 -6.67
N PRO A 155 -8.74 11.34 -7.63
CA PRO A 155 -9.90 12.17 -7.32
C PRO A 155 -11.02 11.40 -6.65
N ILE A 156 -11.25 10.15 -7.08
CA ILE A 156 -12.26 9.26 -6.50
C ILE A 156 -11.91 8.96 -5.04
N LEU A 157 -10.64 8.62 -4.79
CA LEU A 157 -10.14 8.38 -3.42
C LEU A 157 -10.29 9.62 -2.54
N LYS A 158 -9.92 10.78 -3.05
CA LYS A 158 -10.04 12.05 -2.34
C LYS A 158 -11.49 12.33 -1.94
N THR A 159 -12.44 12.10 -2.86
CA THR A 159 -13.89 12.26 -2.60
C THR A 159 -14.37 11.30 -1.50
N PHE A 160 -13.90 10.05 -1.49
CA PHE A 160 -14.22 9.09 -0.43
C PHE A 160 -13.65 9.49 0.94
N ILE A 161 -12.44 10.01 0.99
CA ILE A 161 -11.75 10.39 2.23
C ILE A 161 -12.33 11.70 2.80
N THR A 162 -12.64 12.67 1.95
CA THR A 162 -13.18 13.99 2.35
C THR A 162 -14.70 14.01 2.53
N GLY A 163 -15.38 12.87 2.38
CA GLY A 163 -16.84 12.78 2.59
C GLY A 163 -17.67 13.56 1.58
N GLY A 164 -17.18 13.71 0.34
CA GLY A 164 -17.96 14.33 -0.74
C GLY A 164 -18.12 15.84 -0.67
N THR A 165 -17.35 16.54 0.16
CA THR A 165 -17.46 18.01 0.32
C THR A 165 -16.55 18.81 -0.63
N ASP A 166 -16.16 18.25 -1.77
CA ASP A 166 -15.38 19.01 -2.76
C ASP A 166 -16.33 19.69 -3.75
N PRO A 167 -16.45 21.04 -3.77
CA PRO A 167 -17.38 21.79 -4.64
C PRO A 167 -17.02 21.71 -6.13
N ALA A 168 -15.94 21.04 -6.51
CA ALA A 168 -15.47 20.95 -7.90
C ALA A 168 -16.29 19.99 -8.78
N ILE A 169 -17.20 19.16 -8.23
CA ILE A 169 -18.02 18.19 -8.98
C ILE A 169 -19.47 18.64 -9.14
N ALA A 170 -19.84 19.82 -8.63
CA ALA A 170 -21.21 20.33 -8.71
C ALA A 170 -21.57 20.98 -10.08
N HIS A 171 -20.68 20.95 -11.05
CA HIS A 171 -20.87 21.59 -12.37
C HIS A 171 -20.44 20.66 -13.52
N VAL A 172 -21.02 19.44 -13.59
CA VAL A 172 -21.08 18.65 -14.82
C VAL A 172 -22.50 18.09 -14.98
#